data_8045681db2dde662bb19026688c86dbc
#
_entry.id   8045681db2dde662bb19026688c86dbc
#
_cell.length_a   1.000
_cell.length_b   1.000
_cell.length_c   1.000
_cell.angle_alpha   90.00
_cell.angle_beta   90.00
_cell.angle_gamma   90.00
#
_symmetry.space_group_name_H-M   'P 1'
#
loop_
_entity.id
_entity.type
_entity.pdbx_description
1 polymer ?
#
loop_
_entity_poly.entity_id
_entity_poly.type
_entity_poly.pdbx_seq_one_letter_code
_entity_poly.pdbx_strand_id
1 'polypeptide(L)'
;MAFVHLRAHTEFSVVDGTVRIDDLVKLAAKDNQPAVAVTDLSNLFGAVKLYSAARKKGVQPIIGADVWMEPEEAGRQPPRLLLLIQNRAGYLRLCELLGEAWTAPGQRTHAWVSWASLAERNEGLICLSGAELGPVGQALLMGDVPKAETLAIKLAEIFPGRFYIELQRGGHPSNEPHIRAAVPLAAQLKLPVVATHPIQFL
;
A
#
# COMPACT_ATOMS: atom_id res chain seq x y z
N MET A 1 -14.88 -7.26 -17.09
CA MET A 1 -14.04 -6.20 -16.50
C MET A 1 -12.80 -6.91 -15.96
N ALA A 2 -11.60 -6.56 -16.41
CA ALA A 2 -10.39 -7.23 -15.94
C ALA A 2 -10.01 -6.69 -14.56
N PHE A 3 -9.63 -7.57 -13.63
CA PHE A 3 -9.09 -7.19 -12.33
C PHE A 3 -7.63 -6.76 -12.50
N VAL A 4 -7.18 -5.76 -11.73
CA VAL A 4 -5.78 -5.34 -11.68
C VAL A 4 -5.26 -5.56 -10.27
N HIS A 5 -4.21 -6.36 -10.14
CA HIS A 5 -3.56 -6.54 -8.85
C HIS A 5 -2.74 -5.31 -8.49
N LEU A 6 -3.15 -4.60 -7.44
CA LEU A 6 -2.50 -3.37 -6.95
C LEU A 6 -1.55 -3.63 -5.77
N ARG A 7 -1.54 -4.86 -5.22
CA ARG A 7 -0.69 -5.23 -4.09
C ARG A 7 0.00 -6.56 -4.38
N ALA A 8 1.32 -6.53 -4.54
CA ALA A 8 2.12 -7.74 -4.69
C ALA A 8 3.51 -7.52 -4.07
N HIS A 9 3.89 -8.43 -3.16
CA HIS A 9 5.21 -8.52 -2.58
C HIS A 9 6.02 -9.57 -3.32
N THR A 10 7.17 -9.16 -3.82
CA THR A 10 8.06 -10.03 -4.58
C THR A 10 9.22 -10.56 -3.73
N GLU A 11 10.12 -11.31 -4.35
CA GLU A 11 11.39 -11.75 -3.75
C GLU A 11 12.21 -10.59 -3.15
N PHE A 12 11.95 -9.34 -3.56
CA PHE A 12 12.61 -8.14 -3.03
C PHE A 12 12.01 -7.60 -1.72
N SER A 13 10.83 -8.08 -1.32
CA SER A 13 10.31 -7.81 0.04
C SER A 13 11.09 -8.54 1.13
N VAL A 14 11.87 -9.58 0.77
CA VAL A 14 12.79 -10.36 1.59
C VAL A 14 12.09 -11.15 2.71
N VAL A 15 11.20 -10.52 3.48
CA VAL A 15 10.60 -11.10 4.69
C VAL A 15 9.27 -11.81 4.40
N ASP A 16 8.48 -11.30 3.48
CA ASP A 16 7.09 -11.72 3.28
C ASP A 16 6.68 -11.91 1.81
N GLY A 17 7.64 -12.01 0.89
CA GLY A 17 7.37 -12.24 -0.52
C GLY A 17 8.30 -13.27 -1.16
N THR A 18 7.73 -14.17 -1.95
CA THR A 18 8.49 -15.18 -2.73
C THR A 18 8.22 -15.10 -4.23
N VAL A 19 7.37 -14.16 -4.65
CA VAL A 19 6.95 -13.99 -6.05
C VAL A 19 8.10 -13.49 -6.89
N ARG A 20 8.41 -14.21 -7.97
CA ARG A 20 9.35 -13.71 -8.98
C ARG A 20 8.64 -12.78 -9.95
N ILE A 21 9.22 -11.62 -10.21
CA ILE A 21 8.63 -10.58 -11.06
C ILE A 21 8.30 -11.12 -12.46
N ASP A 22 9.20 -11.92 -13.05
CA ASP A 22 8.98 -12.47 -14.39
C ASP A 22 7.75 -13.40 -14.43
N ASP A 23 7.53 -14.19 -13.39
CA ASP A 23 6.38 -15.09 -13.27
C ASP A 23 5.09 -14.31 -13.00
N LEU A 24 5.12 -13.29 -12.14
CA LEU A 24 3.99 -12.40 -11.90
C LEU A 24 3.51 -11.75 -13.21
N VAL A 25 4.43 -11.16 -13.95
CA VAL A 25 4.12 -10.50 -15.22
C VAL A 25 3.61 -11.50 -16.28
N LYS A 26 4.19 -12.72 -16.32
CA LYS A 26 3.74 -13.78 -17.21
C LYS A 26 2.31 -14.23 -16.90
N LEU A 27 1.97 -14.38 -15.63
CA LEU A 27 0.62 -14.75 -15.21
C LEU A 27 -0.38 -13.61 -15.47
N ALA A 28 -0.03 -12.36 -15.18
CA ALA A 28 -0.87 -11.21 -15.48
C ALA A 28 -1.17 -11.11 -17.00
N ALA A 29 -0.15 -11.30 -17.85
CA ALA A 29 -0.33 -11.32 -19.29
C ALA A 29 -1.21 -12.49 -19.76
N LYS A 30 -1.04 -13.70 -19.18
CA LYS A 30 -1.85 -14.89 -19.49
C LYS A 30 -3.32 -14.69 -19.10
N ASP A 31 -3.56 -13.97 -17.99
CA ASP A 31 -4.90 -13.64 -17.48
C ASP A 31 -5.50 -12.39 -18.17
N ASN A 32 -4.83 -11.85 -19.18
CA ASN A 32 -5.25 -10.64 -19.90
C ASN A 32 -5.44 -9.42 -18.98
N GLN A 33 -4.66 -9.31 -17.91
CA GLN A 33 -4.67 -8.14 -17.07
C GLN A 33 -3.98 -6.97 -17.79
N PRO A 34 -4.60 -5.79 -17.85
CA PRO A 34 -4.01 -4.64 -18.53
C PRO A 34 -2.82 -4.05 -17.78
N ALA A 35 -2.75 -4.27 -16.48
CA ALA A 35 -1.72 -3.74 -15.59
C ALA A 35 -1.47 -4.69 -14.41
N VAL A 36 -0.32 -4.56 -13.78
CA VAL A 36 0.03 -5.24 -12.52
C VAL A 36 0.95 -4.35 -11.69
N ALA A 37 0.72 -4.32 -10.38
CA ALA A 37 1.57 -3.58 -9.45
C ALA A 37 2.62 -4.50 -8.80
N VAL A 38 3.78 -3.91 -8.48
CA VAL A 38 4.73 -4.41 -7.48
C VAL A 38 4.86 -3.36 -6.39
N THR A 39 4.66 -3.80 -5.16
CA THR A 39 4.57 -2.95 -3.98
C THR A 39 5.30 -3.61 -2.82
N ASP A 40 6.60 -3.83 -3.03
CA ASP A 40 7.46 -4.47 -2.06
C ASP A 40 7.52 -3.69 -0.74
N LEU A 41 7.80 -4.40 0.34
CA LEU A 41 7.80 -3.84 1.69
C LEU A 41 8.97 -2.89 1.89
N SER A 42 8.64 -1.60 2.03
CA SER A 42 9.57 -0.50 2.30
C SER A 42 10.76 -0.39 1.32
N ASN A 43 10.57 -0.81 0.05
CA ASN A 43 11.61 -0.64 -0.97
C ASN A 43 11.03 -0.58 -2.41
N LEU A 44 11.90 -0.21 -3.36
CA LEU A 44 11.62 -0.14 -4.79
C LEU A 44 12.62 -0.98 -5.61
N PHE A 45 13.26 -1.98 -5.01
CA PHE A 45 14.34 -2.72 -5.66
C PHE A 45 13.89 -3.46 -6.93
N GLY A 46 12.64 -3.95 -6.95
CA GLY A 46 12.03 -4.62 -8.10
C GLY A 46 11.58 -3.70 -9.23
N ALA A 47 11.58 -2.37 -9.05
CA ALA A 47 10.92 -1.43 -9.98
C ALA A 47 11.44 -1.51 -11.43
N VAL A 48 12.77 -1.51 -11.62
CA VAL A 48 13.38 -1.58 -12.96
C VAL A 48 13.12 -2.93 -13.63
N LYS A 49 13.19 -4.01 -12.85
CA LYS A 49 12.91 -5.37 -13.33
C LYS A 49 11.44 -5.49 -13.77
N LEU A 50 10.49 -5.01 -12.93
CA LEU A 50 9.07 -4.97 -13.28
C LEU A 50 8.83 -4.17 -14.56
N TYR A 51 9.36 -2.95 -14.64
CA TYR A 51 9.18 -2.10 -15.82
C TYR A 51 9.62 -2.81 -17.09
N SER A 52 10.82 -3.39 -17.07
CA SER A 52 11.39 -4.07 -18.23
C SER A 52 10.60 -5.33 -18.62
N ALA A 53 10.19 -6.15 -17.66
CA ALA A 53 9.43 -7.38 -17.90
C ALA A 53 8.01 -7.10 -18.41
N ALA A 54 7.30 -6.18 -17.77
CA ALA A 54 5.92 -5.82 -18.09
C ALA A 54 5.80 -5.19 -19.48
N ARG A 55 6.69 -4.25 -19.81
CA ARG A 55 6.72 -3.62 -21.15
C ARG A 55 6.91 -4.63 -22.27
N LYS A 56 7.77 -5.63 -22.08
CA LYS A 56 7.98 -6.70 -23.06
C LYS A 56 6.74 -7.58 -23.29
N LYS A 57 5.85 -7.66 -22.31
CA LYS A 57 4.62 -8.47 -22.36
C LYS A 57 3.36 -7.66 -22.67
N GLY A 58 3.48 -6.35 -22.88
CA GLY A 58 2.32 -5.47 -23.13
C GLY A 58 1.45 -5.22 -21.90
N VAL A 59 1.97 -5.48 -20.69
CA VAL A 59 1.30 -5.20 -19.42
C VAL A 59 1.79 -3.85 -18.88
N GLN A 60 0.87 -3.01 -18.42
CA GLN A 60 1.24 -1.73 -17.80
C GLN A 60 1.84 -1.97 -16.41
N PRO A 61 3.11 -1.61 -16.15
CA PRO A 61 3.66 -1.68 -14.80
C PRO A 61 3.11 -0.57 -13.92
N ILE A 62 2.69 -0.92 -12.72
CA ILE A 62 2.37 0.00 -11.63
C ILE A 62 3.43 -0.21 -10.55
N ILE A 63 4.09 0.87 -10.14
CA ILE A 63 5.18 0.83 -9.16
C ILE A 63 4.69 1.50 -7.87
N GLY A 64 4.97 0.89 -6.74
CA GLY A 64 4.65 1.43 -5.44
C GLY A 64 5.44 0.74 -4.33
N ALA A 65 5.11 1.03 -3.10
CA ALA A 65 5.65 0.35 -1.93
C ALA A 65 4.58 0.20 -0.85
N ASP A 66 4.59 -0.93 -0.18
CA ASP A 66 3.91 -1.12 1.10
C ASP A 66 4.84 -0.54 2.17
N VAL A 67 4.42 0.51 2.87
CA VAL A 67 5.28 1.22 3.79
C VAL A 67 4.80 1.07 5.24
N TRP A 68 5.74 0.85 6.14
CA TRP A 68 5.48 1.00 7.56
C TRP A 68 5.26 2.48 7.89
N MET A 69 4.26 2.75 8.70
CA MET A 69 4.03 4.08 9.26
C MET A 69 4.52 4.15 10.69
N GLU A 70 4.92 5.32 11.11
CA GLU A 70 5.28 5.59 12.49
C GLU A 70 4.16 5.14 13.44
N PRO A 71 4.45 4.24 14.40
CA PRO A 71 3.46 3.79 15.36
C PRO A 71 3.11 4.91 16.34
N GLU A 72 1.84 5.03 16.71
CA GLU A 72 1.40 6.03 17.71
C GLU A 72 1.90 5.72 19.11
N GLU A 73 2.11 4.45 19.42
CA GLU A 73 2.59 3.98 20.72
C GLU A 73 3.82 3.09 20.55
N ALA A 74 4.83 3.33 21.34
CA ALA A 74 6.03 2.51 21.34
C ALA A 74 5.69 1.05 21.70
N GLY A 75 6.26 0.11 20.93
CA GLY A 75 6.06 -1.33 21.15
C GLY A 75 4.84 -1.93 20.45
N ARG A 76 3.97 -1.14 19.83
CA ARG A 76 2.93 -1.67 18.93
C ARG A 76 3.50 -1.97 17.54
N GLN A 77 2.89 -2.93 16.87
CA GLN A 77 3.22 -3.20 15.46
C GLN A 77 2.88 -1.96 14.63
N PRO A 78 3.85 -1.41 13.87
CA PRO A 78 3.61 -0.28 13.02
C PRO A 78 2.49 -0.55 12.01
N PRO A 79 1.58 0.39 11.76
CA PRO A 79 0.59 0.23 10.70
C PRO A 79 1.23 0.35 9.32
N ARG A 80 0.51 -0.11 8.28
CA ARG A 80 0.97 -0.06 6.89
C ARG A 80 0.09 0.83 6.04
N LEU A 81 0.69 1.51 5.06
CA LEU A 81 -0.02 2.16 3.96
C LEU A 81 0.56 1.67 2.64
N LEU A 82 -0.28 1.57 1.62
CA LEU A 82 0.17 1.28 0.28
C LEU A 82 0.27 2.58 -0.53
N LEU A 83 1.48 2.90 -0.99
CA LEU A 83 1.74 4.09 -1.81
C LEU A 83 2.02 3.67 -3.25
N LEU A 84 1.21 4.17 -4.19
CA LEU A 84 1.38 3.91 -5.62
C LEU A 84 1.87 5.19 -6.31
N ILE A 85 2.81 5.04 -7.24
CA ILE A 85 3.39 6.13 -8.01
C ILE A 85 2.47 6.49 -9.17
N GLN A 86 2.00 7.74 -9.21
CA GLN A 86 1.16 8.26 -10.28
C GLN A 86 1.99 8.90 -11.41
N ASN A 87 3.11 9.53 -11.06
CA ASN A 87 3.96 10.25 -11.99
C ASN A 87 5.42 10.35 -11.49
N ARG A 88 6.29 11.06 -12.25
CA ARG A 88 7.69 11.21 -11.88
C ARG A 88 7.91 11.91 -10.52
N ALA A 89 7.09 12.91 -10.18
CA ALA A 89 7.18 13.56 -8.87
C ALA A 89 6.94 12.54 -7.75
N GLY A 90 5.88 11.72 -7.87
CA GLY A 90 5.58 10.66 -6.91
C GLY A 90 6.71 9.64 -6.77
N TYR A 91 7.40 9.29 -7.87
CA TYR A 91 8.59 8.43 -7.78
C TYR A 91 9.69 9.05 -6.90
N LEU A 92 10.01 10.32 -7.14
CA LEU A 92 11.04 11.03 -6.35
C LEU A 92 10.63 11.15 -4.88
N ARG A 93 9.35 11.51 -4.61
CA ARG A 93 8.82 11.61 -3.24
C ARG A 93 8.86 10.27 -2.51
N LEU A 94 8.49 9.18 -3.19
CA LEU A 94 8.57 7.85 -2.57
C LEU A 94 10.03 7.44 -2.28
N CYS A 95 10.96 7.74 -3.18
CA CYS A 95 12.39 7.52 -2.91
C CYS A 95 12.90 8.32 -1.70
N GLU A 96 12.47 9.59 -1.56
CA GLU A 96 12.82 10.43 -0.42
C GLU A 96 12.24 9.87 0.89
N LEU A 97 10.96 9.50 0.91
CA LEU A 97 10.29 8.90 2.07
C LEU A 97 10.97 7.61 2.53
N LEU A 98 11.26 6.71 1.58
CA LEU A 98 11.93 5.46 1.89
C LEU A 98 13.38 5.68 2.33
N GLY A 99 14.11 6.59 1.67
CA GLY A 99 15.49 6.95 2.05
C GLY A 99 15.54 7.48 3.48
N GLU A 100 14.66 8.41 3.85
CA GLU A 100 14.55 8.95 5.19
C GLU A 100 14.20 7.85 6.22
N ALA A 101 13.23 6.99 5.91
CA ALA A 101 12.82 5.90 6.79
C ALA A 101 13.97 4.94 7.10
N TRP A 102 14.79 4.60 6.10
CA TRP A 102 15.94 3.69 6.26
C TRP A 102 17.16 4.33 6.94
N THR A 103 17.35 5.63 6.82
CA THR A 103 18.50 6.35 7.37
C THR A 103 18.21 7.07 8.70
N ALA A 104 16.97 7.01 9.18
CA ALA A 104 16.56 7.66 10.41
C ALA A 104 17.36 7.13 11.63
N PRO A 105 17.80 8.01 12.53
CA PRO A 105 18.62 7.62 13.68
C PRO A 105 17.81 6.78 14.69
N GLY A 106 18.55 5.99 15.48
CA GLY A 106 18.00 5.16 16.56
C GLY A 106 17.85 3.69 16.19
N GLN A 107 17.64 2.86 17.20
CA GLN A 107 17.33 1.41 17.01
C GLN A 107 15.84 1.28 16.64
N ARG A 108 15.58 0.95 15.39
CA ARG A 108 14.24 0.70 14.87
C ARG A 108 14.14 -0.74 14.38
N THR A 109 13.03 -1.40 14.70
CA THR A 109 12.73 -2.73 14.17
C THR A 109 12.23 -2.69 12.73
N HIS A 110 11.71 -1.52 12.29
CA HIS A 110 11.17 -1.30 10.96
C HIS A 110 11.56 0.09 10.44
N ALA A 111 11.75 0.21 9.13
CA ALA A 111 11.94 1.49 8.46
C ALA A 111 10.57 2.15 8.23
N TRP A 112 10.06 2.91 9.22
CA TRP A 112 8.76 3.57 9.10
C TRP A 112 8.87 5.00 8.60
N VAL A 113 7.87 5.40 7.84
CA VAL A 113 7.65 6.77 7.37
C VAL A 113 6.93 7.55 8.48
N SER A 114 7.41 8.75 8.79
CA SER A 114 6.74 9.63 9.76
C SER A 114 5.50 10.29 9.14
N TRP A 115 4.53 10.64 9.97
CA TRP A 115 3.34 11.37 9.54
C TRP A 115 3.68 12.75 8.96
N ALA A 116 4.70 13.41 9.52
CA ALA A 116 5.17 14.70 9.03
C ALA A 116 5.78 14.59 7.64
N SER A 117 6.70 13.63 7.45
CA SER A 117 7.33 13.39 6.15
C SER A 117 6.31 13.01 5.07
N LEU A 118 5.31 12.19 5.43
CA LEU A 118 4.23 11.81 4.51
C LEU A 118 3.40 13.03 4.08
N ALA A 119 3.08 13.92 5.02
CA ALA A 119 2.32 15.14 4.74
C ALA A 119 3.09 16.11 3.83
N GLU A 120 4.40 16.20 3.96
CA GLU A 120 5.26 17.06 3.13
C GLU A 120 5.54 16.48 1.74
N ARG A 121 5.59 15.15 1.60
CA ARG A 121 6.09 14.45 0.40
C ARG A 121 5.06 13.52 -0.23
N ASN A 122 3.81 13.99 -0.34
CA ASN A 122 2.70 13.19 -0.90
C ASN A 122 2.41 13.45 -2.40
N GLU A 123 3.07 14.44 -3.01
CA GLU A 123 2.83 14.83 -4.40
C GLU A 123 3.05 13.65 -5.36
N GLY A 124 2.10 13.44 -6.29
CA GLY A 124 2.18 12.38 -7.31
C GLY A 124 2.10 10.96 -6.75
N LEU A 125 1.66 10.79 -5.50
CA LEU A 125 1.38 9.50 -4.88
C LEU A 125 -0.12 9.30 -4.71
N ILE A 126 -0.57 8.07 -4.90
CA ILE A 126 -1.88 7.57 -4.51
C ILE A 126 -1.70 6.73 -3.25
N CYS A 127 -2.58 6.93 -2.25
CA CYS A 127 -2.53 6.20 -0.99
C CYS A 127 -3.73 5.27 -0.86
N LEU A 128 -3.47 4.00 -0.56
CA LEU A 128 -4.48 3.05 -0.10
C LEU A 128 -4.31 2.82 1.41
N SER A 129 -5.44 2.67 2.11
CA SER A 129 -5.48 2.69 3.58
C SER A 129 -4.76 1.53 4.30
N GLY A 130 -4.24 0.54 3.57
CA GLY A 130 -3.56 -0.62 4.15
C GLY A 130 -4.48 -1.72 4.67
N ALA A 131 -5.76 -1.66 4.32
CA ALA A 131 -6.80 -2.60 4.78
C ALA A 131 -6.75 -2.78 6.32
N GLU A 132 -6.80 -4.02 6.82
CA GLU A 132 -6.74 -4.33 8.25
C GLU A 132 -5.39 -4.03 8.92
N LEU A 133 -4.31 -3.92 8.14
CA LEU A 133 -2.98 -3.59 8.63
C LEU A 133 -2.72 -2.09 8.69
N GLY A 134 -3.57 -1.29 8.06
CA GLY A 134 -3.43 0.16 8.05
C GLY A 134 -3.95 0.83 9.32
N PRO A 135 -3.62 2.11 9.54
CA PRO A 135 -3.99 2.81 10.77
C PRO A 135 -5.52 2.90 10.94
N VAL A 136 -6.25 3.13 9.87
CA VAL A 136 -7.72 3.15 9.88
C VAL A 136 -8.29 1.78 10.20
N GLY A 137 -7.77 0.73 9.53
CA GLY A 137 -8.25 -0.63 9.73
C GLY A 137 -7.96 -1.16 11.13
N GLN A 138 -6.78 -0.89 11.69
CA GLN A 138 -6.45 -1.26 13.06
C GLN A 138 -7.41 -0.60 14.07
N ALA A 139 -7.71 0.69 13.92
CA ALA A 139 -8.66 1.40 14.78
C ALA A 139 -10.07 0.79 14.69
N LEU A 140 -10.54 0.48 13.47
CA LEU A 140 -11.85 -0.17 13.25
C LEU A 140 -11.92 -1.55 13.92
N LEU A 141 -10.87 -2.37 13.79
CA LEU A 141 -10.83 -3.70 14.39
C LEU A 141 -10.76 -3.67 15.93
N MET A 142 -10.26 -2.58 16.51
CA MET A 142 -10.31 -2.31 17.96
C MET A 142 -11.66 -1.75 18.41
N GLY A 143 -12.59 -1.45 17.51
CA GLY A 143 -13.87 -0.83 17.81
C GLY A 143 -13.80 0.68 18.03
N ASP A 144 -12.65 1.31 17.79
CA ASP A 144 -12.45 2.76 17.95
C ASP A 144 -12.81 3.51 16.67
N VAL A 145 -14.12 3.59 16.41
CA VAL A 145 -14.66 4.24 15.21
C VAL A 145 -14.30 5.74 15.15
N PRO A 146 -14.38 6.53 16.24
CA PRO A 146 -13.98 7.95 16.21
C PRO A 146 -12.51 8.15 15.79
N LYS A 147 -11.62 7.29 16.29
CA LYS A 147 -10.20 7.32 15.88
C LYS A 147 -10.02 6.95 14.41
N ALA A 148 -10.70 5.92 13.94
CA ALA A 148 -10.67 5.51 12.54
C ALA A 148 -11.15 6.64 11.61
N GLU A 149 -12.21 7.34 11.98
CA GLU A 149 -12.73 8.51 11.26
C GLU A 149 -11.69 9.63 11.20
N THR A 150 -11.09 10.00 12.33
CA THR A 150 -10.04 11.02 12.40
C THR A 150 -8.85 10.69 11.51
N LEU A 151 -8.39 9.42 11.53
CA LEU A 151 -7.27 8.97 10.70
C LEU A 151 -7.62 8.95 9.20
N ALA A 152 -8.84 8.56 8.85
CA ALA A 152 -9.30 8.57 7.46
C ALA A 152 -9.40 9.99 6.92
N ILE A 153 -9.92 10.94 7.69
CA ILE A 153 -9.98 12.36 7.33
C ILE A 153 -8.54 12.91 7.14
N LYS A 154 -7.65 12.66 8.09
CA LYS A 154 -6.24 13.08 8.01
C LYS A 154 -5.56 12.58 6.72
N LEU A 155 -5.77 11.31 6.37
CA LEU A 155 -5.20 10.75 5.13
C LEU A 155 -5.85 11.35 3.88
N ALA A 156 -7.15 11.63 3.90
CA ALA A 156 -7.85 12.29 2.80
C ALA A 156 -7.37 13.74 2.59
N GLU A 157 -7.02 14.45 3.67
CA GLU A 157 -6.42 15.80 3.61
C GLU A 157 -4.98 15.76 3.06
N ILE A 158 -4.17 14.76 3.45
CA ILE A 158 -2.81 14.57 2.92
C ILE A 158 -2.86 14.21 1.42
N PHE A 159 -3.84 13.39 0.99
CA PHE A 159 -3.96 12.90 -0.38
C PHE A 159 -5.29 13.32 -1.04
N PRO A 160 -5.54 14.62 -1.26
CA PRO A 160 -6.82 15.09 -1.79
C PRO A 160 -7.13 14.46 -3.16
N GLY A 161 -8.26 13.72 -3.22
CA GLY A 161 -8.68 12.98 -4.43
C GLY A 161 -7.81 11.77 -4.79
N ARG A 162 -6.86 11.39 -3.93
CA ARG A 162 -5.89 10.30 -4.17
C ARG A 162 -5.78 9.31 -3.01
N PHE A 163 -6.71 9.37 -2.05
CA PHE A 163 -6.84 8.43 -0.94
C PHE A 163 -8.01 7.48 -1.16
N TYR A 164 -7.80 6.20 -0.91
CA TYR A 164 -8.80 5.14 -1.07
C TYR A 164 -8.84 4.24 0.16
N ILE A 165 -10.02 3.89 0.61
CA ILE A 165 -10.20 2.84 1.60
C ILE A 165 -9.99 1.48 0.92
N GLU A 166 -8.97 0.77 1.34
CA GLU A 166 -8.59 -0.53 0.80
C GLU A 166 -9.38 -1.65 1.47
N LEU A 167 -9.97 -2.53 0.67
CA LEU A 167 -10.70 -3.69 1.14
C LEU A 167 -10.04 -4.96 0.62
N GLN A 168 -9.82 -5.93 1.50
CA GLN A 168 -9.22 -7.22 1.16
C GLN A 168 -10.15 -8.37 1.57
N ARG A 169 -10.21 -9.40 0.73
CA ARG A 169 -10.94 -10.65 1.01
C ARG A 169 -10.04 -11.84 0.63
N GLY A 170 -8.92 -11.96 1.33
CA GLY A 170 -7.92 -13.01 1.13
C GLY A 170 -8.10 -14.26 2.01
N GLY A 171 -9.18 -14.33 2.79
CA GLY A 171 -9.44 -15.46 3.72
C GLY A 171 -8.84 -15.27 5.12
N HIS A 172 -8.22 -14.13 5.42
CA HIS A 172 -7.77 -13.84 6.77
C HIS A 172 -8.97 -13.55 7.69
N PRO A 173 -8.97 -14.01 8.96
CA PRO A 173 -10.10 -13.84 9.89
C PRO A 173 -10.54 -12.39 10.10
N SER A 174 -9.62 -11.42 10.01
CA SER A 174 -9.92 -10.00 10.16
C SER A 174 -10.55 -9.34 8.91
N ASN A 175 -10.52 -9.99 7.74
CA ASN A 175 -11.00 -9.36 6.50
C ASN A 175 -12.49 -9.00 6.57
N GLU A 176 -13.37 -9.95 6.94
CA GLU A 176 -14.81 -9.68 7.00
C GLU A 176 -15.20 -8.67 8.10
N PRO A 177 -14.66 -8.75 9.35
CA PRO A 177 -14.86 -7.69 10.33
C PRO A 177 -14.40 -6.31 9.84
N HIS A 178 -13.24 -6.22 9.21
CA HIS A 178 -12.73 -4.99 8.63
C HIS A 178 -13.67 -4.44 7.54
N ILE A 179 -14.08 -5.26 6.57
CA ILE A 179 -14.99 -4.83 5.49
C ILE A 179 -16.30 -4.29 6.04
N ARG A 180 -16.91 -4.98 7.03
CA ARG A 180 -18.16 -4.56 7.66
C ARG A 180 -18.08 -3.21 8.34
N ALA A 181 -16.91 -2.85 8.88
CA ALA A 181 -16.67 -1.57 9.53
C ALA A 181 -16.20 -0.48 8.54
N ALA A 182 -15.34 -0.84 7.58
CA ALA A 182 -14.73 0.11 6.66
C ALA A 182 -15.69 0.64 5.59
N VAL A 183 -16.62 -0.18 5.09
CA VAL A 183 -17.58 0.23 4.05
C VAL A 183 -18.54 1.33 4.55
N PRO A 184 -19.18 1.21 5.72
CA PRO A 184 -19.99 2.30 6.27
C PRO A 184 -19.19 3.58 6.53
N LEU A 185 -17.96 3.47 7.07
CA LEU A 185 -17.09 4.61 7.28
C LEU A 185 -16.76 5.33 5.97
N ALA A 186 -16.39 4.57 4.93
CA ALA A 186 -16.10 5.13 3.61
C ALA A 186 -17.33 5.85 3.02
N ALA A 187 -18.52 5.27 3.16
CA ALA A 187 -19.77 5.88 2.70
C ALA A 187 -20.09 7.18 3.46
N GLN A 188 -19.94 7.18 4.78
CA GLN A 188 -20.14 8.36 5.64
C GLN A 188 -19.22 9.51 5.24
N LEU A 189 -17.94 9.22 5.03
CA LEU A 189 -16.91 10.20 4.68
C LEU A 189 -16.84 10.49 3.17
N LYS A 190 -17.68 9.84 2.35
CA LYS A 190 -17.65 9.93 0.87
C LYS A 190 -16.28 9.62 0.28
N LEU A 191 -15.57 8.67 0.88
CA LEU A 191 -14.28 8.21 0.39
C LEU A 191 -14.45 7.05 -0.59
N PRO A 192 -13.68 7.02 -1.67
CA PRO A 192 -13.70 5.89 -2.61
C PRO A 192 -13.11 4.64 -1.96
N VAL A 193 -13.64 3.49 -2.36
CA VAL A 193 -13.12 2.18 -1.95
C VAL A 193 -12.41 1.48 -3.10
N VAL A 194 -11.42 0.66 -2.79
CA VAL A 194 -10.71 -0.17 -3.75
C VAL A 194 -10.52 -1.58 -3.20
N ALA A 195 -10.80 -2.57 -4.04
CA ALA A 195 -10.53 -3.96 -3.70
C ALA A 195 -9.11 -4.34 -4.11
N THR A 196 -8.35 -4.94 -3.20
CA THR A 196 -7.03 -5.51 -3.47
C THR A 196 -6.96 -6.96 -3.00
N HIS A 197 -5.98 -7.67 -3.49
CA HIS A 197 -5.64 -9.01 -3.00
C HIS A 197 -4.15 -9.05 -2.67
N PRO A 198 -3.75 -9.39 -1.43
CA PRO A 198 -2.35 -9.42 -1.04
C PRO A 198 -1.66 -10.64 -1.66
N ILE A 199 -0.85 -10.40 -2.71
CA ILE A 199 -0.06 -11.45 -3.34
C ILE A 199 1.31 -11.50 -2.66
N GLN A 200 1.67 -12.65 -2.11
CA GLN A 200 2.96 -12.92 -1.48
C GLN A 200 3.62 -14.17 -2.06
N PHE A 201 2.86 -15.02 -2.72
CA PHE A 201 3.28 -16.22 -3.43
C PHE A 201 2.36 -16.46 -4.64
N LEU A 202 2.80 -17.29 -5.60
CA LEU A 202 2.05 -17.70 -6.80
C LEU A 202 1.67 -19.17 -6.71
#